data_6adfc02cb00f3d11b0ff06263efbd2a4
#
_entry.id   6adfc02cb00f3d11b0ff06263efbd2a4
#
_cell.length_a   1.000
_cell.length_b   1.000
_cell.length_c   1.000
_cell.angle_alpha   90.00
_cell.angle_beta   90.00
_cell.angle_gamma   90.00
#
_symmetry.space_group_name_H-M   'P 1'
#
loop_
_entity.id
_entity.type
_entity.pdbx_description
1 polymer ?
#
loop_
_entity_poly.entity_id
_entity_poly.type
_entity_poly.pdbx_seq_one_letter_code
_entity_poly.pdbx_strand_id
1 'polypeptide(L)'
;LMVSSMMAALMSTADALMLTVSGLLLHNVYRPLVKKQSDMHNVWMGRVFGAAFLIGGAIITTRFDNILEILKFVWEFFVIFAAAFWLGLKWRRANRQGAWASIILTLLIFYLLPLLVPGLFPAMRQNEHLLLETQPEPIERTYTARDGDVEERQLEIDAWMDLSEKEKAYRPQPEPLLAGEPFSKTFNLPSKSIFWSKQAGLDEQGVMTARGYLFPELLLIHSMGIDLSQKPYALNESIRMLIRLIFPFLVLILVSLLTRENKEEVTERFFLKMRTRVRGKGPEVDEQDLKEAYNRPDETRNVLLFPSTSLEVYKWNRQDITGFLIAVLVVFVVIGTLFMAVNIGS
;
A
#
# COMPACT_ATOMS: atom_id res chain seq x y z
N LEU A 1 14.70 4.54 26.90
CA LEU A 1 14.64 3.16 26.42
C LEU A 1 13.73 3.00 25.19
N MET A 2 12.48 3.45 25.24
CA MET A 2 11.53 3.31 24.11
C MET A 2 12.03 3.98 22.83
N VAL A 3 12.48 5.24 22.89
CA VAL A 3 13.01 5.98 21.75
C VAL A 3 14.28 5.31 21.19
N SER A 4 15.18 4.86 22.05
CA SER A 4 16.39 4.13 21.62
C SER A 4 16.08 2.82 20.93
N SER A 5 15.07 2.08 21.41
CA SER A 5 14.62 0.82 20.81
C SER A 5 13.99 1.07 19.43
N MET A 6 13.17 2.11 19.28
CA MET A 6 12.60 2.51 17.99
C MET A 6 13.69 2.93 17.00
N MET A 7 14.66 3.73 17.44
CA MET A 7 15.78 4.15 16.58
C MET A 7 16.62 2.96 16.13
N ALA A 8 16.92 2.01 17.02
CA ALA A 8 17.67 0.81 16.67
C ALA A 8 16.93 -0.05 15.64
N ALA A 9 15.60 -0.22 15.78
CA ALA A 9 14.78 -0.94 14.80
C ALA A 9 14.76 -0.25 13.43
N LEU A 10 14.61 1.08 13.41
CA LEU A 10 14.64 1.86 12.16
C LEU A 10 16.02 1.79 11.47
N MET A 11 17.11 1.91 12.23
CA MET A 11 18.47 1.80 11.69
C MET A 11 18.71 0.42 11.08
N SER A 12 18.33 -0.65 11.78
CA SER A 12 18.48 -2.03 11.29
C SER A 12 17.77 -2.25 9.93
N THR A 13 16.56 -1.71 9.79
CA THR A 13 15.79 -1.80 8.55
C THR A 13 16.43 -0.96 7.43
N ALA A 14 16.86 0.25 7.74
CA ALA A 14 17.51 1.14 6.77
C ALA A 14 18.82 0.54 6.25
N ASP A 15 19.64 -0.06 7.12
CA ASP A 15 20.89 -0.72 6.74
C ASP A 15 20.64 -1.93 5.81
N ALA A 16 19.66 -2.77 6.12
CA ALA A 16 19.31 -3.92 5.28
C ALA A 16 18.83 -3.48 3.88
N LEU A 17 17.99 -2.47 3.81
CA LEU A 17 17.49 -1.90 2.54
C LEU A 17 18.62 -1.25 1.75
N MET A 18 19.49 -0.47 2.40
CA MET A 18 20.63 0.18 1.78
C MET A 18 21.58 -0.84 1.15
N LEU A 19 21.92 -1.91 1.87
CA LEU A 19 22.77 -3.00 1.37
C LEU A 19 22.13 -3.72 0.18
N THR A 20 20.84 -4.02 0.27
CA THR A 20 20.11 -4.71 -0.79
C THR A 20 20.05 -3.85 -2.06
N VAL A 21 19.64 -2.59 -1.95
CA VAL A 21 19.50 -1.69 -3.10
C VAL A 21 20.86 -1.38 -3.72
N SER A 22 21.89 -1.11 -2.91
CA SER A 22 23.23 -0.85 -3.42
C SER A 22 23.81 -2.06 -4.14
N GLY A 23 23.59 -3.28 -3.62
CA GLY A 23 23.98 -4.53 -4.26
C GLY A 23 23.26 -4.75 -5.59
N LEU A 24 21.95 -4.54 -5.65
CA LEU A 24 21.15 -4.64 -6.87
C LEU A 24 21.62 -3.65 -7.95
N LEU A 25 21.83 -2.39 -7.58
CA LEU A 25 22.34 -1.38 -8.50
C LEU A 25 23.74 -1.71 -9.01
N LEU A 26 24.62 -2.16 -8.13
CA LEU A 26 25.98 -2.57 -8.49
C LEU A 26 25.96 -3.75 -9.47
N HIS A 27 25.21 -4.82 -9.16
CA HIS A 27 25.21 -6.04 -9.95
C HIS A 27 24.43 -5.94 -11.25
N ASN A 28 23.25 -5.31 -11.22
CA ASN A 28 22.32 -5.32 -12.35
C ASN A 28 22.47 -4.11 -13.28
N VAL A 29 22.99 -2.99 -12.77
CA VAL A 29 23.10 -1.75 -13.55
C VAL A 29 24.58 -1.44 -13.83
N TYR A 30 25.40 -1.34 -12.78
CA TYR A 30 26.77 -0.82 -12.92
C TYR A 30 27.72 -1.83 -13.56
N ARG A 31 27.81 -3.06 -13.07
CA ARG A 31 28.72 -4.10 -13.60
C ARG A 31 28.50 -4.44 -15.07
N PRO A 32 27.28 -4.52 -15.60
CA PRO A 32 27.07 -4.73 -17.04
C PRO A 32 27.57 -3.59 -17.92
N LEU A 33 27.58 -2.35 -17.40
CA LEU A 33 28.00 -1.16 -18.15
C LEU A 33 29.52 -0.97 -18.13
N VAL A 34 30.19 -1.37 -17.05
CA VAL A 34 31.63 -1.12 -16.86
C VAL A 34 32.41 -2.44 -16.73
N LYS A 35 33.09 -2.84 -17.81
CA LYS A 35 33.60 -4.20 -18.04
C LYS A 35 34.90 -4.61 -17.30
N LYS A 36 35.65 -3.71 -16.68
CA LYS A 36 36.90 -4.07 -15.95
C LYS A 36 37.01 -3.27 -14.66
N GLN A 37 36.86 -3.95 -13.52
CA GLN A 37 36.89 -3.29 -12.21
C GLN A 37 37.63 -4.16 -11.19
N SER A 38 38.34 -3.49 -10.28
CA SER A 38 38.88 -4.14 -9.10
C SER A 38 37.78 -4.33 -8.03
N ASP A 39 37.99 -5.29 -7.14
CA ASP A 39 37.02 -5.53 -6.04
C ASP A 39 36.87 -4.29 -5.13
N MET A 40 37.98 -3.57 -4.89
CA MET A 40 37.93 -2.32 -4.12
C MET A 40 37.05 -1.26 -4.79
N HIS A 41 37.09 -1.13 -6.12
CA HIS A 41 36.25 -0.21 -6.86
C HIS A 41 34.76 -0.58 -6.73
N ASN A 42 34.45 -1.87 -6.80
CA ASN A 42 33.05 -2.35 -6.60
C ASN A 42 32.54 -2.04 -5.20
N VAL A 43 33.35 -2.19 -4.16
CA VAL A 43 33.00 -1.83 -2.78
C VAL A 43 32.72 -0.32 -2.66
N TRP A 44 33.57 0.51 -3.28
CA TRP A 44 33.39 1.97 -3.29
C TRP A 44 32.11 2.38 -4.00
N MET A 45 31.83 1.80 -5.17
CA MET A 45 30.57 2.07 -5.89
C MET A 45 29.33 1.61 -5.11
N GLY A 46 29.41 0.48 -4.42
CA GLY A 46 28.36 0.05 -3.50
C GLY A 46 28.08 1.08 -2.39
N ARG A 47 29.12 1.66 -1.80
CA ARG A 47 28.97 2.74 -0.80
C ARG A 47 28.35 4.01 -1.39
N VAL A 48 28.75 4.40 -2.61
CA VAL A 48 28.17 5.56 -3.31
C VAL A 48 26.69 5.34 -3.59
N PHE A 49 26.30 4.16 -4.07
CA PHE A 49 24.87 3.83 -4.29
C PHE A 49 24.07 3.79 -2.99
N GLY A 50 24.64 3.24 -1.91
CA GLY A 50 24.01 3.26 -0.59
C GLY A 50 23.78 4.68 -0.06
N ALA A 51 24.81 5.53 -0.14
CA ALA A 51 24.70 6.93 0.26
C ALA A 51 23.66 7.69 -0.60
N ALA A 52 23.69 7.49 -1.93
CA ALA A 52 22.72 8.11 -2.83
C ALA A 52 21.29 7.67 -2.52
N PHE A 53 21.09 6.39 -2.17
CA PHE A 53 19.78 5.87 -1.75
C PHE A 53 19.27 6.54 -0.47
N LEU A 54 20.12 6.64 0.55
CA LEU A 54 19.74 7.28 1.83
C LEU A 54 19.44 8.77 1.66
N ILE A 55 20.30 9.50 0.94
CA ILE A 55 20.10 10.93 0.68
C ILE A 55 18.83 11.15 -0.15
N GLY A 56 18.64 10.34 -1.20
CA GLY A 56 17.44 10.39 -2.03
C GLY A 56 16.17 10.12 -1.22
N GLY A 57 16.20 9.12 -0.35
CA GLY A 57 15.11 8.81 0.57
C GLY A 57 14.80 9.98 1.51
N ALA A 58 15.82 10.57 2.12
CA ALA A 58 15.66 11.73 2.99
C ALA A 58 15.01 12.93 2.26
N ILE A 59 15.48 13.23 1.03
CA ILE A 59 14.90 14.31 0.20
C ILE A 59 13.43 14.01 -0.15
N ILE A 60 13.10 12.78 -0.53
CA ILE A 60 11.73 12.39 -0.85
C ILE A 60 10.82 12.53 0.38
N THR A 61 11.30 12.11 1.55
CA THR A 61 10.53 12.17 2.81
C THR A 61 10.11 13.60 3.17
N THR A 62 10.91 14.62 2.83
CA THR A 62 10.55 16.04 3.08
C THR A 62 9.37 16.55 2.25
N ARG A 63 8.89 15.79 1.27
CA ARG A 63 7.75 16.15 0.41
C ARG A 63 6.41 15.71 0.98
N PHE A 64 6.42 14.93 2.05
CA PHE A 64 5.21 14.41 2.68
C PHE A 64 4.93 15.14 3.99
N ASP A 65 3.66 15.42 4.24
CA ASP A 65 3.22 16.15 5.42
C ASP A 65 3.12 15.23 6.65
N ASN A 66 2.95 13.92 6.44
CA ASN A 66 2.84 12.94 7.52
C ASN A 66 3.25 11.51 7.10
N ILE A 67 3.50 10.67 8.11
CA ILE A 67 3.94 9.27 7.92
C ILE A 67 2.91 8.41 7.16
N LEU A 68 1.62 8.66 7.35
CA LEU A 68 0.57 7.88 6.69
C LEU A 68 0.56 8.12 5.18
N GLU A 69 0.87 9.33 4.72
CA GLU A 69 1.02 9.63 3.30
C GLU A 69 2.20 8.86 2.68
N ILE A 70 3.34 8.80 3.39
CA ILE A 70 4.50 8.02 2.95
C ILE A 70 4.14 6.54 2.84
N LEU A 71 3.47 5.97 3.85
CA LEU A 71 3.06 4.56 3.84
C LEU A 71 2.10 4.27 2.68
N LYS A 72 1.11 5.11 2.45
CA LYS A 72 0.19 4.99 1.31
C LYS A 72 0.94 5.02 -0.01
N PHE A 73 1.84 6.00 -0.19
CA PHE A 73 2.65 6.12 -1.40
C PHE A 73 3.51 4.89 -1.66
N VAL A 74 4.18 4.36 -0.64
CA VAL A 74 5.02 3.16 -0.74
C VAL A 74 4.19 1.95 -1.13
N TRP A 75 3.04 1.72 -0.49
CA TRP A 75 2.16 0.61 -0.84
C TRP A 75 1.60 0.71 -2.26
N GLU A 76 1.14 1.87 -2.65
CA GLU A 76 0.66 2.12 -4.01
C GLU A 76 1.76 1.89 -5.05
N PHE A 77 3.00 2.26 -4.75
CA PHE A 77 4.14 2.05 -5.65
C PHE A 77 4.45 0.55 -5.85
N PHE A 78 4.38 -0.26 -4.80
CA PHE A 78 4.58 -1.71 -4.92
C PHE A 78 3.51 -2.39 -5.79
N VAL A 79 2.29 -1.87 -5.79
CA VAL A 79 1.18 -2.41 -6.61
C VAL A 79 1.50 -2.37 -8.11
N ILE A 80 2.30 -1.42 -8.58
CA ILE A 80 2.71 -1.31 -9.99
C ILE A 80 3.35 -2.62 -10.49
N PHE A 81 4.16 -3.25 -9.64
CA PHE A 81 4.89 -4.47 -9.97
C PHE A 81 4.15 -5.76 -9.58
N ALA A 82 3.14 -5.63 -8.73
CA ALA A 82 2.44 -6.78 -8.15
C ALA A 82 1.84 -7.71 -9.20
N ALA A 83 1.21 -7.16 -10.23
CA ALA A 83 0.61 -7.96 -11.29
C ALA A 83 1.65 -8.74 -12.09
N ALA A 84 2.75 -8.09 -12.49
CA ALA A 84 3.84 -8.73 -13.22
C ALA A 84 4.49 -9.84 -12.39
N PHE A 85 4.69 -9.62 -11.11
CA PHE A 85 5.25 -10.59 -10.18
C PHE A 85 4.32 -11.78 -9.97
N TRP A 86 3.09 -11.54 -9.50
CA TRP A 86 2.17 -12.62 -9.15
C TRP A 86 1.69 -13.42 -10.35
N LEU A 87 1.28 -12.77 -11.43
CA LEU A 87 0.84 -13.46 -12.63
C LEU A 87 2.02 -14.11 -13.37
N GLY A 88 3.20 -13.50 -13.37
CA GLY A 88 4.40 -14.10 -13.91
C GLY A 88 4.80 -15.41 -13.23
N LEU A 89 4.53 -15.55 -11.91
CA LEU A 89 4.79 -16.78 -11.15
C LEU A 89 3.65 -17.82 -11.22
N LYS A 90 2.42 -17.39 -11.50
CA LYS A 90 1.23 -18.24 -11.37
C LYS A 90 0.50 -18.52 -12.69
N TRP A 91 0.86 -17.82 -13.75
CA TRP A 91 0.16 -17.95 -15.01
C TRP A 91 1.12 -18.01 -16.20
N ARG A 92 1.19 -19.16 -16.87
CA ARG A 92 2.13 -19.44 -17.97
C ARG A 92 1.92 -18.53 -19.18
N ARG A 93 0.67 -18.05 -19.38
CA ARG A 93 0.32 -17.17 -20.50
C ARG A 93 0.79 -15.73 -20.30
N ALA A 94 1.14 -15.33 -19.04
CA ALA A 94 1.72 -14.02 -18.76
C ALA A 94 3.00 -13.84 -19.58
N ASN A 95 3.07 -12.77 -20.36
CA ASN A 95 4.18 -12.55 -21.27
C ASN A 95 4.87 -11.19 -20.99
N ARG A 96 6.03 -11.02 -21.63
CA ARG A 96 6.84 -9.81 -21.51
C ARG A 96 6.07 -8.54 -21.88
N GLN A 97 5.26 -8.58 -22.95
CA GLN A 97 4.51 -7.43 -23.44
C GLN A 97 3.43 -7.02 -22.45
N GLY A 98 2.70 -8.00 -21.90
CA GLY A 98 1.71 -7.78 -20.85
C GLY A 98 2.31 -7.18 -19.59
N ALA A 99 3.46 -7.70 -19.14
CA ALA A 99 4.15 -7.19 -17.97
C ALA A 99 4.59 -5.72 -18.14
N TRP A 100 5.24 -5.39 -19.26
CA TRP A 100 5.65 -4.01 -19.53
C TRP A 100 4.47 -3.07 -19.73
N ALA A 101 3.42 -3.50 -20.45
CA ALA A 101 2.21 -2.70 -20.62
C ALA A 101 1.54 -2.40 -19.28
N SER A 102 1.42 -3.41 -18.40
CA SER A 102 0.87 -3.25 -17.07
C SER A 102 1.64 -2.21 -16.26
N ILE A 103 2.97 -2.34 -16.19
CA ILE A 103 3.83 -1.40 -15.44
C ILE A 103 3.73 0.02 -16.02
N ILE A 104 3.93 0.16 -17.33
CA ILE A 104 3.97 1.47 -17.99
C ILE A 104 2.62 2.19 -17.90
N LEU A 105 1.51 1.49 -18.21
CA LEU A 105 0.19 2.12 -18.17
C LEU A 105 -0.23 2.49 -16.75
N THR A 106 0.08 1.64 -15.76
CA THR A 106 -0.20 1.95 -14.35
C THR A 106 0.59 3.18 -13.89
N LEU A 107 1.87 3.23 -14.22
CA LEU A 107 2.74 4.38 -13.91
C LEU A 107 2.26 5.66 -14.59
N LEU A 108 1.88 5.56 -15.85
CA LEU A 108 1.42 6.70 -16.64
C LEU A 108 0.07 7.22 -16.13
N ILE A 109 -0.92 6.35 -15.92
CA ILE A 109 -2.28 6.76 -15.57
C ILE A 109 -2.39 7.23 -14.12
N PHE A 110 -1.76 6.54 -13.16
CA PHE A 110 -1.96 6.83 -11.73
C PHE A 110 -0.88 7.68 -11.09
N TYR A 111 0.26 7.91 -11.77
CA TYR A 111 1.35 8.72 -11.21
C TYR A 111 1.72 9.88 -12.13
N LEU A 112 1.94 9.65 -13.40
CA LEU A 112 2.43 10.69 -14.31
C LEU A 112 1.31 11.64 -14.74
N LEU A 113 0.19 11.13 -15.23
CA LEU A 113 -0.97 11.95 -15.63
C LEU A 113 -1.51 12.81 -14.49
N PRO A 114 -1.72 12.30 -13.26
CA PRO A 114 -2.17 13.11 -12.13
C PRO A 114 -1.29 14.31 -11.81
N LEU A 115 -0.02 14.21 -12.12
CA LEU A 115 0.97 15.28 -11.90
C LEU A 115 1.05 16.25 -13.07
N LEU A 116 1.09 15.73 -14.28
CA LEU A 116 1.28 16.52 -15.50
C LEU A 116 0.02 17.29 -15.93
N VAL A 117 -1.15 16.63 -15.88
CA VAL A 117 -2.38 17.21 -16.40
C VAL A 117 -2.77 18.51 -15.68
N PRO A 118 -2.77 18.59 -14.33
CA PRO A 118 -3.05 19.85 -13.63
C PRO A 118 -1.95 20.91 -13.78
N GLY A 119 -0.74 20.50 -14.16
CA GLY A 119 0.36 21.40 -14.49
C GLY A 119 0.21 22.01 -15.87
N LEU A 120 -0.24 21.22 -16.85
CA LEU A 120 -0.47 21.66 -18.23
C LEU A 120 -1.77 22.45 -18.38
N PHE A 121 -2.77 22.12 -17.56
CA PHE A 121 -4.11 22.76 -17.58
C PHE A 121 -4.46 23.32 -16.20
N PRO A 122 -3.87 24.47 -15.78
CA PRO A 122 -4.10 25.04 -14.45
C PRO A 122 -5.56 25.36 -14.15
N ALA A 123 -6.35 25.68 -15.17
CA ALA A 123 -7.79 25.97 -15.06
C ALA A 123 -8.59 24.80 -14.44
N MET A 124 -8.11 23.56 -14.54
CA MET A 124 -8.74 22.42 -13.90
C MET A 124 -8.75 22.54 -12.37
N ARG A 125 -7.78 23.25 -11.79
CA ARG A 125 -7.68 23.45 -10.34
C ARG A 125 -8.76 24.36 -9.77
N GLN A 126 -9.37 25.18 -10.61
CA GLN A 126 -10.43 26.12 -10.26
C GLN A 126 -11.81 25.68 -10.75
N ASN A 127 -11.91 24.48 -11.33
CA ASN A 127 -13.18 23.97 -11.85
C ASN A 127 -14.05 23.48 -10.67
N GLU A 128 -15.23 24.09 -10.52
CA GLU A 128 -16.18 23.78 -9.43
C GLU A 128 -16.55 22.30 -9.36
N HIS A 129 -16.70 21.62 -10.51
CA HIS A 129 -17.00 20.17 -10.54
C HIS A 129 -15.85 19.31 -10.01
N LEU A 130 -14.63 19.82 -10.06
CA LEU A 130 -13.46 19.13 -9.53
C LEU A 130 -13.09 19.54 -8.09
N LEU A 131 -13.75 20.57 -7.56
CA LEU A 131 -13.59 21.05 -6.18
C LEU A 131 -14.57 20.38 -5.20
N LEU A 132 -15.30 19.34 -5.64
CA LEU A 132 -16.24 18.63 -4.79
C LEU A 132 -15.52 18.01 -3.58
N GLU A 133 -16.17 18.15 -2.43
CA GLU A 133 -15.74 17.57 -1.15
C GLU A 133 -16.75 16.57 -0.62
N THR A 134 -16.31 15.67 0.22
CA THR A 134 -17.19 14.78 0.99
C THR A 134 -17.94 15.57 2.05
N GLN A 135 -19.08 15.09 2.48
CA GLN A 135 -19.77 15.69 3.62
C GLN A 135 -18.95 15.50 4.90
N PRO A 136 -18.99 16.46 5.85
CA PRO A 136 -18.46 16.26 7.18
C PRO A 136 -19.11 15.04 7.82
N GLU A 137 -18.33 14.13 8.35
CA GLU A 137 -18.84 12.88 8.94
C GLU A 137 -18.75 12.97 10.47
N PRO A 138 -19.87 12.99 11.20
CA PRO A 138 -19.85 12.87 12.64
C PRO A 138 -19.56 11.42 13.03
N ILE A 139 -18.43 11.22 13.72
CA ILE A 139 -18.07 9.92 14.30
C ILE A 139 -18.34 9.97 15.79
N GLU A 140 -19.25 9.14 16.25
CA GLU A 140 -19.51 8.93 17.65
C GLU A 140 -18.60 7.83 18.19
N ARG A 141 -17.85 8.14 19.25
CA ARG A 141 -17.01 7.16 19.94
C ARG A 141 -17.37 7.11 21.39
N THR A 142 -17.55 5.89 21.90
CA THR A 142 -17.80 5.66 23.32
C THR A 142 -16.45 5.52 24.05
N TYR A 143 -16.28 6.26 25.13
CA TYR A 143 -15.14 6.26 26.01
C TYR A 143 -15.59 5.97 27.44
N THR A 144 -14.67 5.48 28.26
CA THR A 144 -14.85 5.45 29.72
C THR A 144 -14.32 6.77 30.30
N ALA A 145 -15.14 7.48 31.02
CA ALA A 145 -14.83 8.80 31.57
C ALA A 145 -13.66 8.73 32.56
N ARG A 146 -12.69 9.61 32.38
CA ARG A 146 -11.58 9.86 33.31
C ARG A 146 -11.80 11.18 34.01
N ASP A 147 -11.04 11.44 35.07
CA ASP A 147 -11.17 12.69 35.85
C ASP A 147 -11.09 13.95 34.96
N GLY A 148 -10.20 13.97 33.97
CA GLY A 148 -10.12 15.08 32.99
C GLY A 148 -11.36 15.26 32.14
N ASP A 149 -12.07 14.17 31.77
CA ASP A 149 -13.31 14.22 31.00
C ASP A 149 -14.46 14.78 31.87
N VAL A 150 -14.44 14.45 33.17
CA VAL A 150 -15.39 14.98 34.16
C VAL A 150 -15.21 16.48 34.32
N GLU A 151 -13.94 16.94 34.43
CA GLU A 151 -13.64 18.39 34.53
C GLU A 151 -14.06 19.13 33.24
N GLU A 152 -13.76 18.57 32.05
CA GLU A 152 -14.17 19.16 30.76
C GLU A 152 -15.70 19.27 30.70
N ARG A 153 -16.42 18.22 31.13
CA ARG A 153 -17.90 18.20 31.17
C ARG A 153 -18.45 19.23 32.15
N GLN A 154 -17.81 19.43 33.31
CA GLN A 154 -18.24 20.42 34.24
C GLN A 154 -18.11 21.86 33.69
N LEU A 155 -17.00 22.13 32.97
CA LEU A 155 -16.81 23.41 32.28
C LEU A 155 -17.88 23.65 31.21
N GLU A 156 -18.28 22.57 30.46
CA GLU A 156 -19.38 22.67 29.51
C GLU A 156 -20.73 23.00 30.18
N ILE A 157 -21.02 22.41 31.35
CA ILE A 157 -22.23 22.70 32.14
C ILE A 157 -22.22 24.14 32.64
N ASP A 158 -21.10 24.58 33.17
CA ASP A 158 -20.95 25.94 33.66
C ASP A 158 -21.12 26.96 32.54
N ALA A 159 -20.48 26.71 31.39
CA ALA A 159 -20.65 27.54 30.21
C ALA A 159 -22.09 27.54 29.67
N TRP A 160 -22.81 26.39 29.77
CA TRP A 160 -24.24 26.33 29.41
C TRP A 160 -25.09 27.14 30.41
N MET A 161 -24.77 27.16 31.71
CA MET A 161 -25.49 27.95 32.70
C MET A 161 -25.40 29.45 32.43
N ASP A 162 -24.31 29.92 31.88
CA ASP A 162 -24.06 31.32 31.53
C ASP A 162 -24.75 31.78 30.22
N LEU A 163 -25.32 30.84 29.44
CA LEU A 163 -26.07 31.16 28.22
C LEU A 163 -27.38 31.91 28.52
N SER A 164 -27.79 32.75 27.57
CA SER A 164 -29.12 33.40 27.61
C SER A 164 -30.23 32.39 27.46
N GLU A 165 -31.44 32.71 28.01
CA GLU A 165 -32.63 31.84 27.91
C GLU A 165 -32.99 31.47 26.46
N LYS A 166 -32.70 32.35 25.49
CA LYS A 166 -32.93 32.06 24.05
C LYS A 166 -31.92 31.00 23.53
N GLU A 167 -30.71 31.03 23.96
CA GLU A 167 -29.66 30.07 23.55
C GLU A 167 -29.88 28.72 24.22
N LYS A 168 -30.32 28.68 25.49
CA LYS A 168 -30.68 27.45 26.21
C LYS A 168 -31.79 26.70 25.54
N ALA A 169 -32.76 27.40 24.92
CA ALA A 169 -33.87 26.78 24.20
C ALA A 169 -33.41 25.94 22.97
N TYR A 170 -32.23 26.23 22.40
CA TYR A 170 -31.69 25.53 21.23
C TYR A 170 -30.56 24.53 21.57
N ARG A 171 -30.07 24.55 22.81
CA ARG A 171 -28.97 23.66 23.23
C ARG A 171 -29.42 22.89 24.49
N PRO A 172 -29.54 21.54 24.39
CA PRO A 172 -29.85 20.73 25.55
C PRO A 172 -28.76 20.89 26.60
N GLN A 173 -29.11 20.84 27.87
CA GLN A 173 -28.16 20.88 28.98
C GLN A 173 -27.25 19.64 28.90
N PRO A 174 -25.93 19.80 28.97
CA PRO A 174 -25.03 18.67 29.06
C PRO A 174 -25.32 17.83 30.32
N GLU A 175 -25.46 16.51 30.16
CA GLU A 175 -25.65 15.62 31.31
C GLU A 175 -24.37 15.53 32.14
N PRO A 176 -24.46 15.55 33.48
CA PRO A 176 -23.29 15.32 34.34
C PRO A 176 -22.62 13.99 34.02
N LEU A 177 -21.31 13.95 34.12
CA LEU A 177 -20.50 12.76 33.83
C LEU A 177 -19.74 12.35 35.10
N LEU A 178 -19.76 11.05 35.45
CA LEU A 178 -18.99 10.51 36.57
C LEU A 178 -17.79 9.71 36.04
N ALA A 179 -16.70 9.75 36.80
CA ALA A 179 -15.51 8.96 36.47
C ALA A 179 -15.84 7.46 36.43
N GLY A 180 -15.44 6.77 35.36
CA GLY A 180 -15.72 5.35 35.16
C GLY A 180 -17.01 5.08 34.36
N GLU A 181 -17.87 6.07 34.08
CA GLU A 181 -19.07 5.90 33.27
C GLU A 181 -18.72 5.91 31.75
N PRO A 182 -19.42 5.10 30.94
CA PRO A 182 -19.30 5.18 29.49
C PRO A 182 -20.01 6.45 28.99
N PHE A 183 -19.32 7.23 28.16
CA PHE A 183 -19.92 8.39 27.48
C PHE A 183 -19.52 8.44 26.02
N SER A 184 -20.39 9.02 25.21
CA SER A 184 -20.13 9.20 23.78
C SER A 184 -19.64 10.60 23.50
N LYS A 185 -18.54 10.71 22.75
CA LYS A 185 -18.02 11.99 22.21
C LYS A 185 -18.12 11.97 20.69
N THR A 186 -18.81 12.97 20.15
CA THR A 186 -18.96 13.13 18.70
C THR A 186 -17.82 13.96 18.15
N PHE A 187 -17.06 13.39 17.21
CA PHE A 187 -16.01 14.07 16.48
C PHE A 187 -16.49 14.35 15.06
N ASN A 188 -16.53 15.62 14.68
CA ASN A 188 -16.83 16.00 13.31
C ASN A 188 -15.55 15.90 12.47
N LEU A 189 -15.45 14.89 11.63
CA LEU A 189 -14.38 14.85 10.64
C LEU A 189 -14.64 15.94 9.59
N PRO A 190 -13.63 16.77 9.28
CA PRO A 190 -13.79 17.80 8.25
C PRO A 190 -14.01 17.15 6.88
N SER A 191 -14.73 17.85 6.01
CA SER A 191 -14.84 17.52 4.60
C SER A 191 -13.46 17.31 3.97
N LYS A 192 -13.37 16.40 3.00
CA LYS A 192 -12.13 16.11 2.27
C LYS A 192 -12.36 16.19 0.79
N SER A 193 -11.39 16.71 0.06
CA SER A 193 -11.44 16.73 -1.39
C SER A 193 -11.57 15.31 -1.96
N ILE A 194 -12.45 15.14 -2.94
CA ILE A 194 -12.71 13.84 -3.57
C ILE A 194 -11.66 13.58 -4.67
N PHE A 195 -11.43 14.54 -5.54
CA PHE A 195 -10.61 14.35 -6.73
C PHE A 195 -9.16 14.77 -6.57
N TRP A 196 -8.80 15.39 -5.44
CA TRP A 196 -7.46 15.91 -5.20
C TRP A 196 -6.85 15.36 -3.93
N SER A 197 -5.53 15.18 -3.95
CA SER A 197 -4.80 14.61 -2.81
C SER A 197 -4.70 15.53 -1.60
N LYS A 198 -4.89 16.85 -1.81
CA LYS A 198 -4.92 17.85 -0.74
C LYS A 198 -6.22 18.67 -0.83
N GLN A 199 -6.66 19.17 0.31
CA GLN A 199 -7.84 20.01 0.39
C GLN A 199 -7.66 21.30 -0.42
N ALA A 200 -8.74 21.75 -1.04
CA ALA A 200 -8.75 23.03 -1.73
C ALA A 200 -8.53 24.20 -0.76
N GLY A 201 -7.99 25.27 -1.24
CA GLY A 201 -7.75 26.47 -0.45
C GLY A 201 -7.70 27.71 -1.32
N LEU A 202 -7.79 28.87 -0.69
CA LEU A 202 -7.69 30.14 -1.39
C LEU A 202 -6.26 30.32 -1.92
N ASP A 203 -6.13 30.77 -3.15
CA ASP A 203 -4.87 31.24 -3.72
C ASP A 203 -4.56 32.68 -3.31
N GLU A 204 -3.47 33.24 -3.82
CA GLU A 204 -3.06 34.63 -3.54
C GLU A 204 -4.05 35.68 -4.07
N GLN A 205 -4.94 35.27 -4.97
CA GLN A 205 -5.98 36.14 -5.57
C GLN A 205 -7.34 35.96 -4.91
N GLY A 206 -7.43 35.09 -3.86
CA GLY A 206 -8.68 34.82 -3.16
C GLY A 206 -9.61 33.85 -3.88
N VAL A 207 -9.11 33.12 -4.89
CA VAL A 207 -9.91 32.12 -5.63
C VAL A 207 -9.69 30.73 -5.04
N MET A 208 -10.79 29.99 -4.85
CA MET A 208 -10.72 28.59 -4.38
C MET A 208 -10.00 27.74 -5.42
N THR A 209 -8.89 27.15 -5.03
CA THR A 209 -8.00 26.40 -5.92
C THR A 209 -7.63 25.06 -5.32
N ALA A 210 -7.75 23.99 -6.11
CA ALA A 210 -7.36 22.64 -5.72
C ALA A 210 -5.85 22.52 -5.54
N ARG A 211 -5.44 21.72 -4.56
CA ARG A 211 -4.03 21.49 -4.23
C ARG A 211 -3.68 20.00 -4.37
N GLY A 212 -2.39 19.73 -4.59
CA GLY A 212 -1.88 18.37 -4.76
C GLY A 212 -2.05 17.84 -6.19
N TYR A 213 -2.21 16.52 -6.32
CA TYR A 213 -2.37 15.81 -7.58
C TYR A 213 -3.78 15.25 -7.73
N LEU A 214 -4.21 15.01 -8.97
CA LEU A 214 -5.55 14.56 -9.33
C LEU A 214 -5.71 13.03 -9.09
N PHE A 215 -6.92 12.59 -8.78
CA PHE A 215 -7.32 11.18 -8.71
C PHE A 215 -8.17 10.80 -9.93
N PRO A 216 -7.58 10.38 -11.05
CA PRO A 216 -8.33 10.10 -12.29
C PRO A 216 -9.31 8.94 -12.13
N GLU A 217 -9.02 7.99 -11.27
CA GLU A 217 -9.89 6.85 -10.98
C GLU A 217 -11.22 7.26 -10.34
N LEU A 218 -11.20 8.22 -9.42
CA LEU A 218 -12.43 8.73 -8.80
C LEU A 218 -13.22 9.61 -9.76
N LEU A 219 -12.53 10.35 -10.62
CA LEU A 219 -13.17 11.11 -11.68
C LEU A 219 -13.91 10.19 -12.66
N LEU A 220 -13.30 9.05 -13.01
CA LEU A 220 -13.94 8.05 -13.86
C LEU A 220 -15.21 7.49 -13.20
N ILE A 221 -15.15 7.10 -11.93
CA ILE A 221 -16.29 6.56 -11.18
C ILE A 221 -17.42 7.60 -11.08
N HIS A 222 -17.08 8.85 -10.79
CA HIS A 222 -18.07 9.93 -10.71
C HIS A 222 -18.74 10.17 -12.07
N SER A 223 -17.98 10.12 -13.17
CA SER A 223 -18.52 10.26 -14.54
C SER A 223 -19.46 9.12 -14.95
N MET A 224 -19.36 7.95 -14.29
CA MET A 224 -20.29 6.83 -14.47
C MET A 224 -21.63 7.03 -13.72
N GLY A 225 -21.85 8.18 -13.07
CA GLY A 225 -23.07 8.54 -12.38
C GLY A 225 -23.10 8.18 -10.89
N ILE A 226 -21.97 7.77 -10.30
CA ILE A 226 -21.87 7.50 -8.86
C ILE A 226 -21.50 8.81 -8.16
N ASP A 227 -22.41 9.33 -7.32
CA ASP A 227 -22.12 10.53 -6.54
C ASP A 227 -21.23 10.19 -5.34
N LEU A 228 -19.97 10.57 -5.45
CA LEU A 228 -18.94 10.34 -4.43
C LEU A 228 -19.01 11.34 -3.28
N SER A 229 -19.72 12.47 -3.44
CA SER A 229 -19.89 13.50 -2.38
C SER A 229 -20.75 13.00 -1.24
N GLN A 230 -21.69 12.11 -1.55
CA GLN A 230 -22.60 11.48 -0.57
C GLN A 230 -21.96 10.28 0.14
N LYS A 231 -20.71 9.93 -0.21
CA LYS A 231 -20.03 8.77 0.36
C LYS A 231 -18.97 9.19 1.38
N PRO A 232 -18.77 8.38 2.44
CA PRO A 232 -17.66 8.61 3.38
C PRO A 232 -16.32 8.65 2.68
N TYR A 233 -15.42 9.53 3.15
CA TYR A 233 -14.06 9.62 2.60
C TYR A 233 -13.34 8.27 2.60
N ALA A 234 -13.51 7.47 3.66
CA ALA A 234 -12.90 6.14 3.78
C ALA A 234 -13.35 5.18 2.65
N LEU A 235 -14.61 5.28 2.21
CA LEU A 235 -15.12 4.48 1.09
C LEU A 235 -14.50 4.93 -0.23
N ASN A 236 -14.42 6.25 -0.47
CA ASN A 236 -13.79 6.80 -1.67
C ASN A 236 -12.32 6.39 -1.78
N GLU A 237 -11.57 6.44 -0.67
CA GLU A 237 -10.19 5.95 -0.60
C GLU A 237 -10.10 4.44 -0.88
N SER A 238 -11.01 3.65 -0.33
CA SER A 238 -11.04 2.20 -0.55
C SER A 238 -11.31 1.85 -2.02
N ILE A 239 -12.25 2.55 -2.66
CA ILE A 239 -12.54 2.41 -4.09
C ILE A 239 -11.30 2.77 -4.92
N ARG A 240 -10.65 3.89 -4.60
CA ARG A 240 -9.42 4.34 -5.25
C ARG A 240 -8.32 3.28 -5.19
N MET A 241 -8.04 2.78 -3.99
CA MET A 241 -7.03 1.74 -3.78
C MET A 241 -7.37 0.43 -4.50
N LEU A 242 -8.65 0.04 -4.51
CA LEU A 242 -9.11 -1.17 -5.19
C LEU A 242 -8.91 -1.07 -6.71
N ILE A 243 -9.25 0.07 -7.31
CA ILE A 243 -9.04 0.30 -8.74
C ILE A 243 -7.55 0.22 -9.08
N ARG A 244 -6.71 0.89 -8.31
CA ARG A 244 -5.24 0.86 -8.50
C ARG A 244 -4.68 -0.56 -8.36
N LEU A 245 -5.21 -1.35 -7.42
CA LEU A 245 -4.81 -2.74 -7.23
C LEU A 245 -5.22 -3.63 -8.42
N ILE A 246 -6.46 -3.52 -8.88
CA ILE A 246 -7.02 -4.41 -9.91
C ILE A 246 -6.50 -4.05 -11.31
N PHE A 247 -6.35 -2.76 -11.60
CA PHE A 247 -6.00 -2.26 -12.93
C PHE A 247 -4.76 -2.94 -13.55
N PRO A 248 -3.58 -3.03 -12.88
CA PRO A 248 -2.40 -3.66 -13.47
C PRO A 248 -2.62 -5.14 -13.79
N PHE A 249 -3.43 -5.85 -13.00
CA PHE A 249 -3.79 -7.25 -13.29
C PHE A 249 -4.64 -7.35 -14.56
N LEU A 250 -5.65 -6.50 -14.69
CA LEU A 250 -6.50 -6.47 -15.90
C LEU A 250 -5.68 -6.14 -17.14
N VAL A 251 -4.83 -5.12 -17.09
CA VAL A 251 -3.97 -4.76 -18.23
C VAL A 251 -3.06 -5.91 -18.61
N LEU A 252 -2.39 -6.53 -17.63
CA LEU A 252 -1.50 -7.65 -17.91
C LEU A 252 -2.24 -8.81 -18.54
N ILE A 253 -3.41 -9.19 -18.00
CA ILE A 253 -4.22 -10.28 -18.54
C ILE A 253 -4.65 -9.96 -19.98
N LEU A 254 -5.26 -8.79 -20.20
CA LEU A 254 -5.76 -8.41 -21.52
C LEU A 254 -4.64 -8.36 -22.56
N VAL A 255 -3.53 -7.68 -22.25
CA VAL A 255 -2.42 -7.56 -23.20
C VAL A 255 -1.75 -8.91 -23.43
N SER A 256 -1.59 -9.74 -22.41
CA SER A 256 -1.03 -11.08 -22.58
C SER A 256 -1.90 -11.98 -23.43
N LEU A 257 -3.24 -11.87 -23.36
CA LEU A 257 -4.16 -12.63 -24.21
C LEU A 257 -4.13 -12.15 -25.66
N LEU A 258 -3.96 -10.85 -25.89
CA LEU A 258 -3.94 -10.24 -27.23
C LEU A 258 -2.57 -10.32 -27.93
N THR A 259 -1.51 -10.67 -27.22
CA THR A 259 -0.15 -10.68 -27.74
C THR A 259 0.41 -12.10 -27.82
N ARG A 260 1.55 -12.25 -28.52
CA ARG A 260 2.19 -13.57 -28.69
C ARG A 260 2.73 -14.07 -27.35
N GLU A 261 2.59 -15.37 -27.16
CA GLU A 261 3.18 -16.07 -26.01
C GLU A 261 4.70 -15.96 -25.99
N ASN A 262 5.28 -16.09 -24.80
CA ASN A 262 6.71 -16.32 -24.67
C ASN A 262 7.07 -17.66 -25.34
N LYS A 263 8.34 -17.81 -25.73
CA LYS A 263 8.82 -19.09 -26.27
C LYS A 263 8.56 -20.21 -25.25
N GLU A 264 7.93 -21.28 -25.70
CA GLU A 264 7.52 -22.40 -24.85
C GLU A 264 8.71 -22.99 -24.08
N GLU A 265 9.84 -23.13 -24.72
CA GLU A 265 11.08 -23.63 -24.11
C GLU A 265 11.53 -22.82 -22.91
N VAL A 266 11.46 -21.47 -22.98
CA VAL A 266 11.84 -20.56 -21.89
C VAL A 266 10.83 -20.66 -20.75
N THR A 267 9.54 -20.70 -21.08
CA THR A 267 8.44 -20.78 -20.11
C THR A 267 8.48 -22.11 -19.39
N GLU A 268 8.62 -23.21 -20.11
CA GLU A 268 8.72 -24.55 -19.51
C GLU A 268 9.93 -24.68 -18.60
N ARG A 269 11.09 -24.23 -19.05
CA ARG A 269 12.31 -24.22 -18.25
C ARG A 269 12.16 -23.45 -16.94
N PHE A 270 11.52 -22.29 -16.98
CA PHE A 270 11.26 -21.47 -15.80
C PHE A 270 10.34 -22.19 -14.81
N PHE A 271 9.16 -22.64 -15.27
CA PHE A 271 8.18 -23.27 -14.39
C PHE A 271 8.64 -24.65 -13.89
N LEU A 272 9.40 -25.38 -14.69
CA LEU A 272 9.99 -26.65 -14.27
C LEU A 272 10.97 -26.43 -13.10
N LYS A 273 11.82 -25.41 -13.22
CA LYS A 273 12.72 -25.03 -12.11
C LYS A 273 11.92 -24.62 -10.87
N MET A 274 10.82 -23.90 -11.03
CA MET A 274 9.96 -23.49 -9.90
C MET A 274 9.23 -24.67 -9.23
N ARG A 275 8.90 -25.73 -9.99
CA ARG A 275 8.27 -26.95 -9.46
C ARG A 275 9.26 -27.89 -8.77
N THR A 276 10.53 -27.85 -9.17
CA THR A 276 11.55 -28.71 -8.58
C THR A 276 11.82 -28.33 -7.16
N ARG A 277 11.65 -29.29 -6.26
CA ARG A 277 11.81 -29.09 -4.81
C ARG A 277 13.29 -28.97 -4.45
N VAL A 278 13.67 -27.92 -3.76
CA VAL A 278 15.00 -27.77 -3.13
C VAL A 278 15.00 -28.60 -1.84
N ARG A 279 15.84 -29.64 -1.80
CA ARG A 279 15.90 -30.55 -0.62
C ARG A 279 16.86 -30.07 0.47
N GLY A 280 17.66 -29.05 0.20
CA GLY A 280 18.61 -28.50 1.18
C GLY A 280 19.76 -29.45 1.57
N LYS A 281 20.00 -30.49 0.77
CA LYS A 281 21.08 -31.46 0.99
C LYS A 281 22.41 -31.06 0.32
N GLY A 282 22.45 -29.90 -0.33
CA GLY A 282 23.60 -29.34 -1.01
C GLY A 282 23.33 -29.06 -2.49
N PRO A 283 24.12 -28.17 -3.10
CA PRO A 283 23.90 -27.72 -4.48
C PRO A 283 23.99 -28.84 -5.53
N GLU A 284 24.80 -29.87 -5.28
CA GLU A 284 24.94 -31.01 -6.20
C GLU A 284 23.67 -31.85 -6.31
N VAL A 285 22.99 -32.05 -5.17
CA VAL A 285 21.72 -32.82 -5.12
C VAL A 285 20.60 -32.03 -5.79
N ASP A 286 20.54 -30.73 -5.52
CA ASP A 286 19.53 -29.86 -6.12
C ASP A 286 19.72 -29.76 -7.66
N GLU A 287 20.98 -29.80 -8.15
CA GLU A 287 21.30 -29.83 -9.58
C GLU A 287 20.91 -31.18 -10.23
N GLN A 288 21.08 -32.31 -9.53
CA GLN A 288 20.63 -33.61 -9.99
C GLN A 288 19.10 -33.68 -10.07
N ASP A 289 18.39 -33.23 -9.02
CA ASP A 289 16.92 -33.17 -8.99
C ASP A 289 16.39 -32.30 -10.15
N LEU A 290 17.07 -31.20 -10.47
CA LEU A 290 16.71 -30.37 -11.61
C LEU A 290 16.95 -31.06 -12.96
N LYS A 291 18.05 -31.78 -13.12
CA LYS A 291 18.34 -32.57 -14.34
C LYS A 291 17.31 -33.69 -14.53
N GLU A 292 16.92 -34.38 -13.46
CA GLU A 292 15.87 -35.40 -13.51
C GLU A 292 14.52 -34.80 -13.91
N ALA A 293 14.19 -33.62 -13.34
CA ALA A 293 12.96 -32.90 -13.68
C ALA A 293 12.94 -32.48 -15.17
N TYR A 294 14.07 -32.09 -15.77
CA TYR A 294 14.16 -31.80 -17.19
C TYR A 294 13.93 -33.04 -18.08
N ASN A 295 14.33 -34.23 -17.61
CA ASN A 295 14.13 -35.47 -18.36
C ASN A 295 12.68 -36.00 -18.29
N ARG A 296 11.92 -35.58 -17.23
CA ARG A 296 10.54 -36.05 -17.02
C ARG A 296 9.59 -34.88 -16.67
N PRO A 297 9.40 -33.92 -17.58
CA PRO A 297 8.63 -32.71 -17.30
C PRO A 297 7.17 -32.98 -16.92
N ASP A 298 6.54 -34.02 -17.49
CA ASP A 298 5.13 -34.36 -17.26
C ASP A 298 4.88 -34.84 -15.81
N GLU A 299 5.84 -35.56 -15.23
CA GLU A 299 5.73 -36.03 -13.84
C GLU A 299 5.69 -34.85 -12.85
N THR A 300 6.38 -33.77 -13.17
CA THR A 300 6.40 -32.55 -12.34
C THR A 300 5.06 -31.81 -12.31
N ARG A 301 4.18 -32.04 -13.31
CA ARG A 301 2.84 -31.43 -13.36
C ARG A 301 1.86 -32.02 -12.35
N ASN A 302 2.13 -33.19 -11.82
CA ASN A 302 1.27 -33.87 -10.84
C ASN A 302 1.16 -33.10 -9.50
N VAL A 303 2.09 -32.20 -9.20
CA VAL A 303 2.03 -31.32 -8.03
C VAL A 303 1.07 -30.14 -8.20
N LEU A 304 0.58 -29.89 -9.42
CA LEU A 304 -0.33 -28.79 -9.71
C LEU A 304 -1.78 -29.17 -9.39
N LEU A 305 -2.54 -28.19 -8.90
CA LEU A 305 -3.97 -28.33 -8.64
C LEU A 305 -4.75 -28.50 -9.95
N PHE A 306 -4.33 -27.77 -11.00
CA PHE A 306 -4.94 -27.75 -12.32
C PHE A 306 -3.89 -28.07 -13.40
N PRO A 307 -3.46 -29.33 -13.56
CA PRO A 307 -2.34 -29.71 -14.42
C PRO A 307 -2.60 -29.49 -15.92
N SER A 308 -3.87 -29.48 -16.34
CA SER A 308 -4.30 -29.26 -17.73
C SER A 308 -4.47 -27.78 -18.12
N THR A 309 -4.26 -26.86 -17.19
CA THR A 309 -4.45 -25.41 -17.43
C THR A 309 -3.11 -24.69 -17.53
N SER A 310 -3.15 -23.42 -17.94
CA SER A 310 -1.98 -22.53 -17.91
C SER A 310 -1.67 -21.96 -16.51
N LEU A 311 -2.42 -22.38 -15.48
CA LEU A 311 -2.23 -21.91 -14.10
C LEU A 311 -1.26 -22.80 -13.33
N GLU A 312 -0.29 -22.19 -12.68
CA GLU A 312 0.72 -22.82 -11.84
C GLU A 312 0.34 -22.70 -10.36
N VAL A 313 -0.76 -23.36 -9.98
CA VAL A 313 -1.24 -23.44 -8.60
C VAL A 313 -0.88 -24.81 -8.04
N TYR A 314 -0.08 -24.84 -6.98
CA TYR A 314 0.37 -26.06 -6.36
C TYR A 314 -0.69 -26.67 -5.42
N LYS A 315 -0.74 -27.98 -5.36
CA LYS A 315 -1.53 -28.69 -4.35
C LYS A 315 -0.89 -28.46 -2.97
N TRP A 316 -1.73 -28.21 -2.00
CA TRP A 316 -1.26 -28.09 -0.62
C TRP A 316 -0.88 -29.49 -0.11
N ASN A 317 0.29 -29.58 0.47
CA ASN A 317 0.74 -30.79 1.16
C ASN A 317 0.42 -30.69 2.67
N ARG A 318 0.63 -31.79 3.40
CA ARG A 318 0.38 -31.80 4.86
C ARG A 318 1.26 -30.78 5.61
N GLN A 319 2.49 -30.56 5.16
CA GLN A 319 3.40 -29.59 5.77
C GLN A 319 2.91 -28.15 5.57
N ASP A 320 2.39 -27.82 4.38
CA ASP A 320 1.84 -26.50 4.08
C ASP A 320 0.62 -26.20 4.97
N ILE A 321 -0.29 -27.18 5.09
CA ILE A 321 -1.49 -27.05 5.93
C ILE A 321 -1.10 -26.91 7.41
N THR A 322 -0.18 -27.74 7.89
CA THR A 322 0.28 -27.69 9.29
C THR A 322 0.98 -26.38 9.57
N GLY A 323 1.88 -25.94 8.68
CA GLY A 323 2.58 -24.65 8.81
C GLY A 323 1.61 -23.47 8.81
N PHE A 324 0.59 -23.49 7.94
CA PHE A 324 -0.45 -22.47 7.91
C PHE A 324 -1.27 -22.43 9.22
N LEU A 325 -1.70 -23.59 9.72
CA LEU A 325 -2.44 -23.69 10.98
C LEU A 325 -1.63 -23.18 12.18
N ILE A 326 -0.34 -23.53 12.23
CA ILE A 326 0.57 -23.01 13.26
C ILE A 326 0.69 -21.50 13.16
N ALA A 327 0.88 -20.95 11.95
CA ALA A 327 0.97 -19.50 11.74
C ALA A 327 -0.32 -18.78 12.20
N VAL A 328 -1.49 -19.31 11.85
CA VAL A 328 -2.79 -18.80 12.31
C VAL A 328 -2.90 -18.84 13.83
N LEU A 329 -2.50 -19.95 14.46
CA LEU A 329 -2.50 -20.10 15.93
C LEU A 329 -1.61 -19.02 16.58
N VAL A 330 -0.40 -18.82 16.06
CA VAL A 330 0.53 -17.78 16.56
C VAL A 330 -0.10 -16.39 16.48
N VAL A 331 -0.77 -16.06 15.36
CA VAL A 331 -1.48 -14.78 15.21
C VAL A 331 -2.56 -14.61 16.28
N PHE A 332 -3.38 -15.65 16.53
CA PHE A 332 -4.40 -15.59 17.58
C PHE A 332 -3.79 -15.45 18.99
N VAL A 333 -2.68 -16.14 19.27
CA VAL A 333 -1.97 -15.99 20.53
C VAL A 333 -1.44 -14.57 20.71
N VAL A 334 -0.84 -13.98 19.67
CA VAL A 334 -0.35 -12.59 19.72
C VAL A 334 -1.50 -11.61 19.95
N ILE A 335 -2.60 -11.74 19.19
CA ILE A 335 -3.78 -10.88 19.37
C ILE A 335 -4.36 -11.05 20.79
N GLY A 336 -4.49 -12.30 21.26
CA GLY A 336 -4.99 -12.58 22.60
C GLY A 336 -4.11 -11.99 23.71
N THR A 337 -2.79 -12.08 23.59
CA THR A 337 -1.86 -11.48 24.56
C THR A 337 -1.91 -9.94 24.53
N LEU A 338 -2.01 -9.33 23.35
CA LEU A 338 -2.19 -7.88 23.23
C LEU A 338 -3.53 -7.43 23.84
N PHE A 339 -4.60 -8.16 23.57
CA PHE A 339 -5.91 -7.88 24.17
C PHE A 339 -5.88 -7.98 25.69
N MET A 340 -5.25 -9.03 26.25
CA MET A 340 -5.06 -9.15 27.69
C MET A 340 -4.22 -8.00 28.25
N ALA A 341 -3.12 -7.63 27.58
CA ALA A 341 -2.25 -6.56 28.04
C ALA A 341 -2.96 -5.20 28.10
N VAL A 342 -3.85 -4.92 27.14
CA VAL A 342 -4.66 -3.69 27.14
C VAL A 342 -5.68 -3.70 28.27
N ASN A 343 -6.27 -4.86 28.62
CA ASN A 343 -7.28 -4.97 29.67
C ASN A 343 -6.71 -5.06 31.10
N ILE A 344 -5.41 -5.31 31.29
CA ILE A 344 -4.76 -5.31 32.60
C ILE A 344 -4.67 -3.89 33.20
N GLY A 345 -4.84 -2.85 32.39
CA GLY A 345 -4.77 -1.43 32.82
C GLY A 345 -6.11 -0.68 32.82
N SER A 346 -7.22 -1.39 32.60
CA SER A 346 -8.58 -0.81 32.58
C SER A 346 -9.34 -1.17 33.85
#